data_133b2468357b3ef87c9cdd5e96652eee
#
_entry.id   133b2468357b3ef87c9cdd5e96652eee
#
_cell.length_a   1.000
_cell.length_b   1.000
_cell.length_c   1.000
_cell.angle_alpha   90.00
_cell.angle_beta   90.00
_cell.angle_gamma   90.00
#
_symmetry.space_group_name_H-M   'P 1'
#
loop_
_entity.id
_entity.type
_entity.pdbx_description
1 polymer ?
#
loop_
_entity_poly.entity_id
_entity_poly.type
_entity_poly.pdbx_seq_one_letter_code
_entity_poly.pdbx_strand_id
1 'polypeptide(L)'
;LAELDRTSCIDADGKGEFRFLINHKPVFLMGSNWVPLDAFHSRDAERLPEALRLLDEAGCNAVRCWGGNVYEDTPFFDFCDEHGILVWQDFAMGCALYPVWDEGLRENLRREALSVVRKLRHHPSLCLWAGDNECDLFWMMCYPFRRNPAENTLTRELLRDVLRAEDFTRPYLPSSPYVDEVAFARGAQGTSEDHLWGPRDYFKGDFYRTAPCHFASETGYHGCPDPASLREYIP
;
A
#
# COMPACT_ATOMS: atom_id res chain seq x y z
N LEU A 1 9.84 -0.54 17.39
CA LEU A 1 10.46 -1.22 16.25
C LEU A 1 9.35 -1.92 15.45
N ALA A 2 9.32 -1.68 14.14
CA ALA A 2 8.45 -2.39 13.20
C ALA A 2 9.32 -3.31 12.33
N GLU A 3 8.85 -4.53 12.11
CA GLU A 3 9.53 -5.55 11.31
C GLU A 3 8.50 -6.20 10.37
N LEU A 4 8.95 -6.59 9.18
CA LEU A 4 8.16 -7.35 8.22
C LEU A 4 8.84 -8.70 7.98
N ASP A 5 8.20 -9.77 8.41
CA ASP A 5 8.60 -11.15 8.11
C ASP A 5 7.85 -11.59 6.85
N ARG A 6 8.59 -11.87 5.77
CA ARG A 6 8.03 -12.04 4.44
C ARG A 6 8.74 -13.11 3.63
N THR A 7 7.97 -13.93 2.93
CA THR A 7 8.40 -14.74 1.79
C THR A 7 7.80 -14.17 0.50
N SER A 8 8.36 -14.49 -0.66
CA SER A 8 7.87 -14.00 -1.95
C SER A 8 6.53 -14.60 -2.33
N CYS A 9 6.41 -15.93 -2.17
CA CYS A 9 5.23 -16.69 -2.54
C CYS A 9 4.92 -17.76 -1.50
N ILE A 10 3.66 -18.14 -1.44
CA ILE A 10 3.17 -19.29 -0.69
C ILE A 10 3.58 -20.57 -1.43
N ASP A 11 4.02 -21.59 -0.72
CA ASP A 11 4.34 -22.90 -1.29
C ASP A 11 3.08 -23.75 -1.55
N ALA A 12 3.28 -24.96 -2.09
CA ALA A 12 2.18 -25.87 -2.42
C ALA A 12 1.41 -26.35 -1.17
N ASP A 13 2.01 -26.31 0.00
CA ASP A 13 1.42 -26.68 1.29
C ASP A 13 0.77 -25.47 2.00
N GLY A 14 0.73 -24.29 1.34
CA GLY A 14 0.19 -23.06 1.90
C GLY A 14 1.14 -22.39 2.91
N LYS A 15 2.41 -22.76 2.95
CA LYS A 15 3.40 -22.14 3.82
C LYS A 15 4.04 -20.93 3.17
N GLY A 16 4.32 -19.94 3.96
CA GLY A 16 4.92 -18.67 3.60
C GLY A 16 4.56 -17.65 4.66
N GLU A 17 5.09 -16.46 4.56
CA GLU A 17 4.83 -15.40 5.53
C GLU A 17 4.62 -14.06 4.85
N PHE A 18 3.68 -13.31 5.38
CA PHE A 18 3.64 -11.85 5.28
C PHE A 18 3.06 -11.35 6.61
N ARG A 19 3.95 -11.01 7.52
CA ARG A 19 3.60 -10.80 8.92
C ARG A 19 4.33 -9.60 9.49
N PHE A 20 3.57 -8.71 10.11
CA PHE A 20 4.14 -7.59 10.85
C PHE A 20 4.47 -8.01 12.28
N LEU A 21 5.64 -7.56 12.74
CA LEU A 21 6.00 -7.64 14.15
C LEU A 21 6.23 -6.22 14.67
N ILE A 22 5.60 -5.92 15.80
CA ILE A 22 5.81 -4.67 16.52
C ILE A 22 6.48 -5.01 17.84
N ASN A 23 7.69 -4.49 18.04
CA ASN A 23 8.53 -4.83 19.19
C ASN A 23 8.67 -6.36 19.34
N HIS A 24 8.97 -7.05 18.23
CA HIS A 24 9.15 -8.51 18.12
C HIS A 24 7.89 -9.35 18.39
N LYS A 25 6.72 -8.73 18.51
CA LYS A 25 5.45 -9.44 18.68
C LYS A 25 4.64 -9.39 17.41
N PRO A 26 4.14 -10.54 16.92
CA PRO A 26 3.29 -10.55 15.73
C PRO A 26 1.98 -9.80 16.01
N VAL A 27 1.57 -8.99 15.02
CA VAL A 27 0.33 -8.22 15.08
C VAL A 27 -0.52 -8.57 13.86
N PHE A 28 -1.79 -8.87 14.10
CA PHE A 28 -2.76 -9.02 13.03
C PHE A 28 -3.29 -7.65 12.63
N LEU A 29 -3.09 -7.25 11.37
CA LEU A 29 -3.55 -5.95 10.87
C LEU A 29 -4.97 -6.07 10.32
N MET A 30 -5.86 -5.25 10.83
CA MET A 30 -7.21 -5.00 10.30
C MET A 30 -7.28 -3.52 9.93
N GLY A 31 -7.52 -3.23 8.67
CA GLY A 31 -7.46 -1.85 8.23
C GLY A 31 -8.16 -1.59 6.91
N SER A 32 -7.91 -0.42 6.39
CA SER A 32 -8.43 0.04 5.11
C SER A 32 -7.35 0.77 4.33
N ASN A 33 -7.55 0.89 3.02
CA ASN A 33 -6.79 1.81 2.22
C ASN A 33 -7.32 3.23 2.43
N TRP A 34 -6.39 4.17 2.61
CA TRP A 34 -6.66 5.58 2.73
C TRP A 34 -6.47 6.24 1.37
N VAL A 35 -7.53 6.83 0.88
CA VAL A 35 -7.60 7.52 -0.41
C VAL A 35 -7.92 9.00 -0.20
N PRO A 36 -7.78 9.86 -1.21
CA PRO A 36 -8.15 11.28 -1.08
C PRO A 36 -9.55 11.46 -0.52
N LEU A 37 -9.71 12.30 0.49
CA LEU A 37 -10.99 12.57 1.15
C LEU A 37 -11.89 13.49 0.31
N ASP A 38 -11.29 14.30 -0.55
CA ASP A 38 -11.98 15.18 -1.49
C ASP A 38 -11.23 15.21 -2.82
N ALA A 39 -11.92 15.57 -3.89
CA ALA A 39 -11.29 15.85 -5.18
C ALA A 39 -10.32 17.05 -5.13
N PHE A 40 -10.50 17.92 -4.15
CA PHE A 40 -9.63 19.05 -3.87
C PHE A 40 -8.98 18.89 -2.49
N HIS A 41 -7.70 18.56 -2.45
CA HIS A 41 -6.95 18.34 -1.22
C HIS A 41 -6.99 19.52 -0.22
N SER A 42 -7.21 20.74 -0.70
CA SER A 42 -7.42 21.91 0.16
C SER A 42 -8.63 21.78 1.09
N ARG A 43 -9.51 20.81 0.85
CA ARG A 43 -10.73 20.53 1.63
C ARG A 43 -10.60 19.32 2.54
N ASP A 44 -9.51 18.58 2.44
CA ASP A 44 -9.31 17.35 3.22
C ASP A 44 -9.36 17.63 4.73
N ALA A 45 -8.81 18.76 5.18
CA ALA A 45 -8.82 19.14 6.58
C ALA A 45 -10.24 19.24 7.20
N GLU A 46 -11.26 19.55 6.39
CA GLU A 46 -12.65 19.62 6.84
C GLU A 46 -13.25 18.22 7.09
N ARG A 47 -12.78 17.22 6.33
CA ARG A 47 -13.29 15.83 6.36
C ARG A 47 -12.46 14.90 7.22
N LEU A 48 -11.21 15.26 7.47
CA LEU A 48 -10.24 14.43 8.17
C LEU A 48 -10.73 13.95 9.55
N PRO A 49 -11.28 14.81 10.45
CA PRO A 49 -11.70 14.36 11.77
C PRO A 49 -12.79 13.27 11.72
N GLU A 50 -13.75 13.41 10.80
CA GLU A 50 -14.83 12.43 10.64
C GLU A 50 -14.33 11.12 10.05
N ALA A 51 -13.46 11.18 9.04
CA ALA A 51 -12.88 10.00 8.42
C ALA A 51 -12.03 9.20 9.42
N LEU A 52 -11.23 9.87 10.24
CA LEU A 52 -10.42 9.26 11.29
C LEU A 52 -11.29 8.63 12.38
N ARG A 53 -12.36 9.33 12.80
CA ARG A 53 -13.35 8.79 13.75
C ARG A 53 -13.96 7.50 13.23
N LEU A 54 -14.37 7.46 11.95
CA LEU A 54 -14.93 6.27 11.31
C LEU A 54 -13.93 5.11 11.23
N LEU A 55 -12.66 5.42 10.95
CA LEU A 55 -11.60 4.42 10.92
C LEU A 55 -11.41 3.75 12.30
N ASP A 56 -11.39 4.56 13.36
CA ASP A 56 -11.26 4.08 14.74
C ASP A 56 -12.51 3.30 15.19
N GLU A 57 -13.72 3.83 14.95
CA GLU A 57 -14.98 3.14 15.27
C GLU A 57 -15.18 1.82 14.51
N ALA A 58 -14.60 1.69 13.31
CA ALA A 58 -14.55 0.43 12.57
C ALA A 58 -13.62 -0.60 13.20
N GLY A 59 -12.86 -0.23 14.23
CA GLY A 59 -11.90 -1.09 14.91
C GLY A 59 -10.64 -1.37 14.09
N CYS A 60 -10.29 -0.47 13.17
CA CYS A 60 -9.06 -0.57 12.40
C CYS A 60 -7.86 -0.30 13.30
N ASN A 61 -6.86 -1.18 13.23
CA ASN A 61 -5.55 -0.97 13.88
C ASN A 61 -4.45 -0.67 12.88
N ALA A 62 -4.80 -0.53 11.60
CA ALA A 62 -3.88 -0.19 10.53
C ALA A 62 -4.59 0.61 9.44
N VAL A 63 -3.81 1.41 8.72
CA VAL A 63 -4.25 2.13 7.52
C VAL A 63 -3.13 2.17 6.51
N ARG A 64 -3.45 1.94 5.24
CA ARG A 64 -2.51 2.08 4.14
C ARG A 64 -2.79 3.36 3.37
N CYS A 65 -1.84 4.29 3.41
CA CYS A 65 -1.84 5.47 2.56
C CYS A 65 -1.45 5.05 1.14
N TRP A 66 -2.44 4.88 0.30
CA TRP A 66 -2.34 4.34 -1.06
C TRP A 66 -1.55 5.25 -1.99
N GLY A 67 -0.76 4.66 -2.92
CA GLY A 67 0.15 5.37 -3.82
C GLY A 67 -0.51 6.32 -4.83
N GLY A 68 -1.84 6.29 -4.98
CA GLY A 68 -2.61 7.28 -5.74
C GLY A 68 -3.09 8.46 -4.90
N ASN A 69 -2.60 8.61 -3.69
CA ASN A 69 -2.95 9.68 -2.75
C ASN A 69 -1.85 10.75 -2.68
N VAL A 70 -2.10 11.78 -1.89
CA VAL A 70 -1.08 12.72 -1.40
C VAL A 70 -0.50 12.19 -0.09
N TYR A 71 0.64 12.78 0.32
CA TYR A 71 1.19 12.52 1.66
C TYR A 71 0.42 13.33 2.69
N GLU A 72 -0.18 12.63 3.64
CA GLU A 72 -0.96 13.27 4.70
C GLU A 72 -0.14 14.20 5.59
N ASP A 73 -0.83 15.12 6.23
CA ASP A 73 -0.24 16.10 7.13
C ASP A 73 -0.22 15.60 8.58
N THR A 74 0.49 16.32 9.43
CA THR A 74 0.69 16.04 10.86
C THR A 74 -0.59 15.61 11.59
N PRO A 75 -1.77 16.26 11.43
CA PRO A 75 -2.97 15.84 12.16
C PRO A 75 -3.42 14.39 11.91
N PHE A 76 -3.19 13.87 10.71
CA PHE A 76 -3.47 12.46 10.41
C PHE A 76 -2.54 11.53 11.19
N PHE A 77 -1.24 11.81 11.16
CA PHE A 77 -0.25 10.98 11.85
C PHE A 77 -0.34 11.10 13.37
N ASP A 78 -0.59 12.30 13.89
CA ASP A 78 -0.80 12.52 15.34
C ASP A 78 -1.96 11.67 15.85
N PHE A 79 -3.08 11.64 15.10
CA PHE A 79 -4.21 10.77 15.44
C PHE A 79 -3.81 9.30 15.44
N CYS A 80 -3.11 8.84 14.40
CA CYS A 80 -2.66 7.44 14.32
C CYS A 80 -1.68 7.10 15.45
N ASP A 81 -0.78 8.02 15.81
CA ASP A 81 0.15 7.86 16.93
C ASP A 81 -0.58 7.74 18.27
N GLU A 82 -1.60 8.57 18.51
CA GLU A 82 -2.38 8.60 19.75
C GLU A 82 -3.30 7.38 19.90
N HIS A 83 -3.88 6.92 18.79
CA HIS A 83 -4.83 5.79 18.78
C HIS A 83 -4.17 4.43 18.53
N GLY A 84 -2.86 4.39 18.30
CA GLY A 84 -2.13 3.14 18.04
C GLY A 84 -2.47 2.49 16.71
N ILE A 85 -2.85 3.29 15.72
CA ILE A 85 -3.15 2.84 14.35
C ILE A 85 -1.85 2.82 13.55
N LEU A 86 -1.45 1.65 13.06
CA LEU A 86 -0.24 1.48 12.26
C LEU A 86 -0.45 2.04 10.85
N VAL A 87 0.54 2.78 10.35
CA VAL A 87 0.50 3.39 9.01
C VAL A 87 1.47 2.67 8.07
N TRP A 88 0.94 2.13 6.99
CA TRP A 88 1.68 1.71 5.81
C TRP A 88 1.64 2.84 4.79
N GLN A 89 2.79 3.42 4.45
CA GLN A 89 2.88 4.55 3.52
C GLN A 89 3.49 4.12 2.19
N ASP A 90 2.69 4.20 1.12
CA ASP A 90 3.22 4.14 -0.25
C ASP A 90 3.83 5.50 -0.63
N PHE A 91 4.89 5.48 -1.45
CA PHE A 91 5.24 6.68 -2.19
C PHE A 91 4.20 6.97 -3.28
N ALA A 92 4.05 8.25 -3.67
CA ALA A 92 2.99 8.71 -4.57
C ALA A 92 3.21 8.25 -6.02
N MET A 93 3.24 6.94 -6.21
CA MET A 93 3.35 6.25 -7.50
C MET A 93 2.33 5.10 -7.55
N GLY A 94 1.67 4.92 -8.69
CA GLY A 94 0.69 3.84 -8.80
C GLY A 94 0.31 3.49 -10.23
N CYS A 95 0.01 2.22 -10.44
CA CYS A 95 -0.63 1.66 -11.64
C CYS A 95 -0.03 2.13 -12.97
N ALA A 96 1.31 2.25 -13.07
CA ALA A 96 1.95 2.77 -14.27
C ALA A 96 3.35 2.23 -14.51
N LEU A 97 3.82 2.40 -15.74
CA LEU A 97 5.21 2.26 -16.13
C LEU A 97 5.86 3.65 -16.10
N TYR A 98 6.60 3.93 -15.05
CA TYR A 98 7.36 5.17 -14.96
C TYR A 98 8.64 5.10 -15.77
N PRO A 99 9.09 6.21 -16.40
CA PRO A 99 10.31 6.24 -17.21
C PRO A 99 11.55 6.22 -16.31
N VAL A 100 12.01 5.04 -15.95
CA VAL A 100 13.16 4.81 -15.06
C VAL A 100 14.48 5.42 -15.57
N TRP A 101 14.55 5.73 -16.86
CA TRP A 101 15.69 6.33 -17.54
C TRP A 101 15.68 7.86 -17.54
N ASP A 102 14.60 8.50 -17.12
CA ASP A 102 14.47 9.96 -17.10
C ASP A 102 15.14 10.53 -15.85
N GLU A 103 16.28 11.19 -16.04
CA GLU A 103 17.04 11.77 -14.96
C GLU A 103 16.31 12.90 -14.22
N GLY A 104 15.47 13.65 -14.94
CA GLY A 104 14.64 14.71 -14.36
C GLY A 104 13.62 14.13 -13.39
N LEU A 105 12.92 13.05 -13.78
CA LEU A 105 11.99 12.32 -12.91
C LEU A 105 12.74 11.73 -11.70
N ARG A 106 13.89 11.08 -11.93
CA ARG A 106 14.70 10.47 -10.86
C ARG A 106 15.10 11.49 -9.80
N GLU A 107 15.57 12.66 -10.22
CA GLU A 107 15.99 13.70 -9.29
C GLU A 107 14.78 14.34 -8.56
N ASN A 108 13.66 14.53 -9.24
CA ASN A 108 12.43 15.00 -8.61
C ASN A 108 11.92 14.01 -7.56
N LEU A 109 11.85 12.72 -7.91
CA LEU A 109 11.43 11.67 -6.98
C LEU A 109 12.39 11.57 -5.79
N ARG A 110 13.70 11.72 -6.00
CA ARG A 110 14.69 11.74 -4.91
C ARG A 110 14.42 12.87 -3.93
N ARG A 111 14.20 14.08 -4.43
CA ARG A 111 13.91 15.26 -3.59
C ARG A 111 12.59 15.12 -2.85
N GLU A 112 11.58 14.63 -3.52
CA GLU A 112 10.29 14.32 -2.91
C GLU A 112 10.44 13.29 -1.78
N ALA A 113 11.08 12.14 -2.06
CA ALA A 113 11.30 11.09 -1.08
C ALA A 113 12.08 11.59 0.14
N LEU A 114 13.17 12.36 -0.07
CA LEU A 114 13.92 12.97 1.03
C LEU A 114 13.03 13.87 1.91
N SER A 115 12.20 14.70 1.29
CA SER A 115 11.30 15.61 1.99
C SER A 115 10.26 14.84 2.81
N VAL A 116 9.62 13.86 2.19
CA VAL A 116 8.56 13.05 2.79
C VAL A 116 9.10 12.19 3.93
N VAL A 117 10.20 11.47 3.70
CA VAL A 117 10.80 10.62 4.75
C VAL A 117 11.22 11.45 5.96
N ARG A 118 11.82 12.59 5.76
CA ARG A 118 12.22 13.50 6.85
C ARG A 118 11.02 14.07 7.60
N LYS A 119 9.90 14.32 6.89
CA LYS A 119 8.65 14.78 7.48
C LYS A 119 8.01 13.69 8.34
N LEU A 120 8.02 12.42 7.91
CA LEU A 120 7.17 11.37 8.48
C LEU A 120 7.92 10.38 9.39
N ARG A 121 9.23 10.21 9.24
CA ARG A 121 10.00 9.18 9.94
C ARG A 121 9.98 9.24 11.47
N HIS A 122 9.56 10.35 12.06
CA HIS A 122 9.49 10.49 13.52
C HIS A 122 8.18 9.96 14.12
N HIS A 123 7.16 9.68 13.30
CA HIS A 123 5.88 9.16 13.77
C HIS A 123 5.98 7.67 14.15
N PRO A 124 5.67 7.28 15.40
CA PRO A 124 5.73 5.89 15.82
C PRO A 124 4.69 4.99 15.14
N SER A 125 3.58 5.53 14.66
CA SER A 125 2.56 4.81 13.90
C SER A 125 3.07 4.30 12.56
N LEU A 126 4.00 4.98 11.91
CA LEU A 126 4.55 4.58 10.63
C LEU A 126 5.31 3.25 10.76
N CYS A 127 4.80 2.18 10.16
CA CYS A 127 5.33 0.82 10.30
C CYS A 127 5.96 0.24 9.04
N LEU A 128 5.60 0.74 7.85
CA LEU A 128 6.11 0.25 6.56
C LEU A 128 6.16 1.39 5.54
N TRP A 129 7.24 1.43 4.79
CA TRP A 129 7.33 2.18 3.54
C TRP A 129 7.13 1.24 2.35
N ALA A 130 6.31 1.63 1.37
CA ALA A 130 6.21 0.93 0.09
C ALA A 130 6.55 1.85 -1.07
N GLY A 131 7.19 1.29 -2.10
CA GLY A 131 7.68 2.07 -3.23
C GLY A 131 6.56 2.59 -4.12
N ASP A 132 5.51 1.81 -4.29
CA ASP A 132 4.40 2.14 -5.17
C ASP A 132 3.18 1.25 -4.95
N ASN A 133 2.07 1.62 -5.60
CA ASN A 133 0.91 0.76 -5.77
C ASN A 133 0.90 0.13 -7.16
N GLU A 134 0.97 -1.20 -7.24
CA GLU A 134 0.76 -2.03 -8.44
C GLU A 134 1.71 -1.78 -9.62
N CYS A 135 2.75 -0.98 -9.50
CA CYS A 135 3.65 -0.77 -10.64
C CYS A 135 4.28 -2.07 -11.12
N ASP A 136 4.61 -3.01 -10.22
CA ASP A 136 5.15 -4.31 -10.60
C ASP A 136 4.19 -5.12 -11.48
N LEU A 137 2.90 -5.09 -11.17
CA LEU A 137 1.88 -5.73 -11.99
C LEU A 137 1.79 -5.07 -13.37
N PHE A 138 1.87 -3.74 -13.42
CA PHE A 138 1.88 -3.01 -14.70
C PHE A 138 3.11 -3.32 -15.55
N TRP A 139 4.30 -3.51 -14.95
CA TRP A 139 5.49 -3.98 -15.66
C TRP A 139 5.26 -5.35 -16.29
N MET A 140 4.55 -6.24 -15.62
CA MET A 140 4.23 -7.58 -16.13
C MET A 140 3.13 -7.58 -17.20
N MET A 141 2.21 -6.63 -17.16
CA MET A 141 1.09 -6.50 -18.11
C MET A 141 1.44 -5.68 -19.35
N CYS A 142 2.64 -5.13 -19.44
CA CYS A 142 3.05 -4.25 -20.53
C CYS A 142 3.02 -4.98 -21.87
N TYR A 143 2.10 -4.58 -22.75
CA TYR A 143 2.00 -5.11 -24.12
C TYR A 143 2.98 -4.38 -25.05
N PRO A 144 3.63 -5.05 -26.03
CA PRO A 144 3.49 -6.48 -26.36
C PRO A 144 4.42 -7.43 -25.58
N PHE A 145 5.29 -6.91 -24.72
CA PHE A 145 6.30 -7.71 -24.03
C PHE A 145 6.16 -7.54 -22.52
N ARG A 146 5.99 -8.65 -21.83
CA ARG A 146 6.11 -8.72 -20.39
C ARG A 146 7.50 -8.27 -19.97
N ARG A 147 7.60 -7.24 -19.15
CA ARG A 147 8.86 -6.74 -18.59
C ARG A 147 9.09 -7.32 -17.20
N ASN A 148 10.36 -7.43 -16.85
CA ASN A 148 10.73 -7.82 -15.50
C ASN A 148 10.60 -6.61 -14.56
N PRO A 149 9.79 -6.66 -13.48
CA PRO A 149 9.71 -5.60 -12.49
C PRO A 149 11.05 -5.24 -11.83
N ALA A 150 12.04 -6.14 -11.86
CA ALA A 150 13.40 -5.84 -11.39
C ALA A 150 14.05 -4.66 -12.14
N GLU A 151 13.58 -4.33 -13.35
CA GLU A 151 14.02 -3.15 -14.11
C GLU A 151 13.50 -1.82 -13.55
N ASN A 152 12.52 -1.84 -12.64
CA ASN A 152 12.03 -0.63 -11.98
C ASN A 152 13.04 -0.14 -10.94
N THR A 153 14.09 0.52 -11.41
CA THR A 153 15.17 1.06 -10.57
C THR A 153 14.74 2.24 -9.68
N LEU A 154 13.57 2.85 -9.95
CA LEU A 154 13.05 3.92 -9.08
C LEU A 154 12.75 3.36 -7.68
N THR A 155 12.06 2.24 -7.61
CA THR A 155 11.69 1.64 -6.31
C THR A 155 12.79 0.72 -5.76
N ARG A 156 13.48 -0.02 -6.63
CA ARG A 156 14.48 -1.01 -6.18
C ARG A 156 15.83 -0.42 -5.80
N GLU A 157 16.14 0.76 -6.31
CA GLU A 157 17.40 1.44 -6.04
C GLU A 157 17.18 2.79 -5.39
N LEU A 158 16.57 3.75 -6.11
CA LEU A 158 16.50 5.14 -5.66
C LEU A 158 15.77 5.30 -4.33
N LEU A 159 14.51 4.81 -4.21
CA LEU A 159 13.73 4.92 -2.97
C LEU A 159 14.34 4.09 -1.85
N ARG A 160 14.80 2.87 -2.16
CA ARG A 160 15.51 2.02 -1.19
C ARG A 160 16.73 2.74 -0.61
N ASP A 161 17.53 3.39 -1.44
CA ASP A 161 18.77 4.03 -1.00
C ASP A 161 18.47 5.30 -0.19
N VAL A 162 17.42 6.06 -0.54
CA VAL A 162 16.94 7.18 0.29
C VAL A 162 16.52 6.67 1.67
N LEU A 163 15.72 5.59 1.74
CA LEU A 163 15.25 5.05 3.01
C LEU A 163 16.39 4.47 3.85
N ARG A 164 17.35 3.78 3.24
CA ARG A 164 18.55 3.30 3.95
C ARG A 164 19.36 4.42 4.60
N ALA A 165 19.39 5.58 3.96
CA ALA A 165 20.10 6.73 4.49
C ALA A 165 19.32 7.52 5.55
N GLU A 166 18.01 7.62 5.40
CA GLU A 166 17.17 8.53 6.17
C GLU A 166 16.28 7.84 7.21
N ASP A 167 15.85 6.59 6.96
CA ASP A 167 14.96 5.81 7.84
C ASP A 167 15.23 4.30 7.75
N PHE A 168 16.41 3.87 8.17
CA PHE A 168 16.81 2.45 8.16
C PHE A 168 16.10 1.58 9.22
N THR A 169 15.27 2.18 10.06
CA THR A 169 14.63 1.50 11.20
C THR A 169 13.32 0.83 10.82
N ARG A 170 12.77 1.13 9.66
CA ARG A 170 11.52 0.57 9.15
C ARG A 170 11.74 -0.33 7.96
N PRO A 171 10.92 -1.37 7.81
CA PRO A 171 10.94 -2.20 6.61
C PRO A 171 10.53 -1.39 5.37
N TYR A 172 11.01 -1.85 4.23
CA TYR A 172 10.68 -1.31 2.92
C TYR A 172 10.22 -2.41 1.97
N LEU A 173 9.08 -2.21 1.32
CA LEU A 173 8.52 -3.07 0.28
C LEU A 173 8.59 -2.31 -1.06
N PRO A 174 9.33 -2.79 -2.08
CA PRO A 174 9.52 -2.04 -3.33
C PRO A 174 8.25 -1.75 -4.13
N SER A 175 7.23 -2.59 -4.02
CA SER A 175 5.91 -2.43 -4.64
C SER A 175 4.86 -3.16 -3.81
N SER A 176 3.60 -2.84 -3.96
CA SER A 176 2.49 -3.62 -3.39
C SER A 176 1.48 -3.94 -4.51
N PRO A 177 1.31 -5.22 -4.93
CA PRO A 177 2.11 -6.39 -4.54
C PRO A 177 3.55 -6.34 -5.05
N TYR A 178 4.46 -6.92 -4.26
CA TYR A 178 5.87 -6.97 -4.65
C TYR A 178 6.20 -8.24 -5.44
N VAL A 179 6.62 -8.05 -6.69
CA VAL A 179 7.03 -9.13 -7.60
C VAL A 179 8.54 -9.18 -7.68
N ASP A 180 9.16 -10.00 -6.83
CA ASP A 180 10.57 -10.33 -6.92
C ASP A 180 10.83 -11.44 -7.97
N GLU A 181 12.07 -11.93 -8.07
CA GLU A 181 12.45 -12.93 -9.07
C GLU A 181 11.65 -14.23 -8.92
N VAL A 182 11.35 -14.65 -7.69
CA VAL A 182 10.58 -15.89 -7.43
C VAL A 182 9.13 -15.70 -7.87
N ALA A 183 8.51 -14.59 -7.48
CA ALA A 183 7.15 -14.26 -7.89
C ALA A 183 7.05 -14.03 -9.40
N PHE A 184 8.04 -13.39 -10.01
CA PHE A 184 8.11 -13.19 -11.45
C PHE A 184 8.17 -14.52 -12.22
N ALA A 185 9.00 -15.45 -11.77
CA ALA A 185 9.10 -16.78 -12.37
C ALA A 185 7.79 -17.57 -12.30
N ARG A 186 6.98 -17.35 -11.25
CA ARG A 186 5.63 -17.93 -11.07
C ARG A 186 4.52 -17.15 -11.75
N GLY A 187 4.82 -16.05 -12.46
CA GLY A 187 3.82 -15.21 -13.10
C GLY A 187 3.00 -14.39 -12.12
N ALA A 188 3.58 -14.04 -10.96
CA ALA A 188 2.94 -13.37 -9.82
C ALA A 188 1.75 -14.18 -9.26
N GLN A 189 1.82 -15.50 -9.31
CA GLN A 189 0.80 -16.37 -8.70
C GLN A 189 1.21 -16.81 -7.31
N GLY A 190 0.27 -16.74 -6.36
CA GLY A 190 0.46 -17.17 -4.98
C GLY A 190 1.47 -16.30 -4.22
N THR A 191 1.51 -15.01 -4.49
CA THR A 191 2.26 -14.03 -3.71
C THR A 191 1.76 -14.03 -2.27
N SER A 192 2.66 -13.86 -1.31
CA SER A 192 2.29 -13.88 0.11
C SER A 192 1.44 -12.66 0.52
N GLU A 193 1.61 -11.56 -0.19
CA GLU A 193 0.78 -10.34 -0.12
C GLU A 193 0.22 -10.08 -1.51
N ASP A 194 -1.08 -9.75 -1.61
CA ASP A 194 -1.76 -9.61 -2.89
C ASP A 194 -2.93 -8.62 -2.83
N HIS A 195 -3.31 -8.11 -4.00
CA HIS A 195 -4.49 -7.30 -4.23
C HIS A 195 -5.63 -8.15 -4.75
N LEU A 196 -6.68 -8.30 -3.97
CA LEU A 196 -7.78 -9.21 -4.27
C LEU A 196 -8.97 -8.47 -4.92
N TRP A 197 -8.88 -8.25 -6.22
CA TRP A 197 -9.96 -7.71 -7.04
C TRP A 197 -10.56 -8.84 -7.90
N GLY A 198 -11.45 -9.60 -7.28
CA GLY A 198 -12.08 -10.76 -7.92
C GLY A 198 -13.21 -10.44 -8.91
N PRO A 199 -13.89 -11.50 -9.38
CA PRO A 199 -15.06 -11.36 -10.23
C PRO A 199 -16.10 -10.47 -9.57
N ARG A 200 -16.75 -9.63 -10.37
CA ARG A 200 -17.76 -8.67 -9.92
C ARG A 200 -19.18 -9.16 -10.12
N ASP A 201 -19.36 -10.46 -10.08
CA ASP A 201 -20.62 -11.17 -10.26
C ASP A 201 -21.29 -11.51 -8.91
N TYR A 202 -20.52 -12.05 -7.96
CA TYR A 202 -21.04 -12.45 -6.66
C TYR A 202 -19.97 -12.33 -5.55
N PHE A 203 -20.14 -11.38 -4.64
CA PHE A 203 -19.18 -11.07 -3.58
C PHE A 203 -18.96 -12.22 -2.56
N LYS A 204 -19.88 -13.19 -2.46
CA LYS A 204 -19.73 -14.40 -1.64
C LYS A 204 -19.22 -15.60 -2.42
N GLY A 205 -18.75 -15.40 -3.64
CA GLY A 205 -18.14 -16.45 -4.46
C GLY A 205 -16.84 -17.00 -3.86
N ASP A 206 -16.37 -18.08 -4.46
CA ASP A 206 -15.19 -18.80 -3.95
C ASP A 206 -13.90 -18.00 -4.05
N PHE A 207 -13.79 -17.03 -4.95
CA PHE A 207 -12.58 -16.24 -5.16
C PHE A 207 -12.00 -15.69 -3.87
N TYR A 208 -12.80 -14.94 -3.10
CA TYR A 208 -12.32 -14.30 -1.86
C TYR A 208 -12.05 -15.29 -0.73
N ARG A 209 -12.75 -16.43 -0.74
CA ARG A 209 -12.62 -17.49 0.26
C ARG A 209 -11.41 -18.37 0.05
N THR A 210 -10.95 -18.51 -1.19
CA THR A 210 -9.88 -19.44 -1.58
C THR A 210 -8.63 -18.76 -2.11
N ALA A 211 -8.58 -17.42 -2.07
CA ALA A 211 -7.43 -16.66 -2.51
C ALA A 211 -6.15 -17.09 -1.76
N PRO A 212 -5.09 -17.46 -2.49
CA PRO A 212 -3.89 -18.03 -1.88
C PRO A 212 -2.91 -16.93 -1.43
N CYS A 213 -3.34 -16.00 -0.60
CA CYS A 213 -2.45 -14.99 0.00
C CYS A 213 -2.58 -15.01 1.52
N HIS A 214 -1.53 -14.60 2.21
CA HIS A 214 -1.55 -14.47 3.68
C HIS A 214 -1.94 -13.05 4.11
N PHE A 215 -1.76 -12.07 3.24
CA PHE A 215 -2.09 -10.68 3.48
C PHE A 215 -2.76 -10.06 2.26
N ALA A 216 -4.03 -9.73 2.37
CA ALA A 216 -4.74 -8.94 1.37
C ALA A 216 -4.54 -7.46 1.69
N SER A 217 -3.55 -6.85 1.06
CA SER A 217 -3.22 -5.42 1.24
C SER A 217 -4.21 -4.51 0.52
N GLU A 218 -4.93 -5.07 -0.43
CA GLU A 218 -6.01 -4.39 -1.12
C GLU A 218 -7.11 -5.39 -1.49
N THR A 219 -8.34 -5.07 -1.16
CA THR A 219 -9.49 -5.88 -1.53
C THR A 219 -10.74 -5.01 -1.56
N GLY A 220 -11.72 -5.41 -2.36
CA GLY A 220 -12.98 -4.70 -2.40
C GLY A 220 -14.00 -5.35 -3.32
N TYR A 221 -15.22 -4.89 -3.17
CA TYR A 221 -16.33 -5.24 -4.04
C TYR A 221 -17.21 -4.00 -4.24
N HIS A 222 -17.62 -3.75 -5.48
CA HIS A 222 -18.49 -2.61 -5.79
C HIS A 222 -19.91 -2.87 -5.30
N GLY A 223 -20.13 -2.62 -4.01
CA GLY A 223 -21.45 -2.68 -3.41
C GLY A 223 -22.28 -1.45 -3.77
N CYS A 224 -23.61 -1.61 -3.70
CA CYS A 224 -24.52 -0.50 -3.83
C CYS A 224 -24.47 0.34 -2.55
N PRO A 225 -24.40 1.68 -2.63
CA PRO A 225 -24.56 2.56 -1.48
C PRO A 225 -25.93 2.38 -0.84
N ASP A 226 -26.08 2.85 0.40
CA ASP A 226 -27.39 2.84 1.05
C ASP A 226 -28.42 3.71 0.29
N PRO A 227 -29.73 3.45 0.44
CA PRO A 227 -30.75 4.18 -0.29
C PRO A 227 -30.83 5.67 0.03
N ALA A 228 -30.37 6.12 1.20
CA ALA A 228 -30.36 7.55 1.54
C ALA A 228 -29.30 8.27 0.72
N SER A 229 -28.08 7.72 0.67
CA SER A 229 -26.99 8.25 -0.16
C SER A 229 -27.39 8.25 -1.65
N LEU A 230 -28.02 7.18 -2.14
CA LEU A 230 -28.47 7.12 -3.54
C LEU A 230 -29.42 8.24 -3.91
N ARG A 231 -30.34 8.63 -3.02
CA ARG A 231 -31.32 9.71 -3.26
C ARG A 231 -30.69 11.08 -3.37
N GLU A 232 -29.46 11.27 -2.90
CA GLU A 232 -28.76 12.56 -2.97
C GLU A 232 -28.25 12.87 -4.39
N TYR A 233 -27.95 11.84 -5.21
CA TYR A 233 -27.36 12.02 -6.53
C TYR A 233 -28.06 11.28 -7.68
N ILE A 234 -29.04 10.43 -7.37
CA ILE A 234 -29.92 9.82 -8.36
C ILE A 234 -31.34 10.30 -8.11
N PRO A 235 -31.87 11.24 -8.93
CA PRO A 235 -33.22 11.80 -8.76
C PRO A 235 -34.31 10.78 -9.06
#